data_49d107181b9eed7e8317007b61b68ed4
#
_entry.id   49d107181b9eed7e8317007b61b68ed4
#
_cell.length_a   1.000
_cell.length_b   1.000
_cell.length_c   1.000
_cell.angle_alpha   90.00
_cell.angle_beta   90.00
_cell.angle_gamma   90.00
#
_symmetry.space_group_name_H-M   'P 1'
#
loop_
_entity.id
_entity.type
_entity.pdbx_description
1 polymer ?
#
loop_
_entity_poly.entity_id
_entity_poly.type
_entity_poly.pdbx_seq_one_letter_code
_entity_poly.pdbx_strand_id
1 'polypeptide(L)'
;MVNYHTLFSQIGAETSVKKKVEMLQENDTPNLRALLRAAYDKRITWSVPDTKPPYEVNDTEDWEDVPMKLYNEIMKVGRFAIFDGNPTNQSRGLTRMQRESQFIGLLSGLHKTEADILTNILKRKINYKGVTPRLAEEAFPELLPDE
;
A
#
# COMPACT_ATOMS: atom_id res chain seq x y z
N MET A 1 -14.23 -10.15 4.11
CA MET A 1 -13.03 -9.29 4.01
C MET A 1 -13.25 -8.26 2.92
N VAL A 2 -12.91 -7.00 3.18
CA VAL A 2 -13.10 -5.90 2.22
C VAL A 2 -11.76 -5.53 1.59
N ASN A 3 -11.79 -4.96 0.38
CA ASN A 3 -10.57 -4.47 -0.25
C ASN A 3 -10.12 -3.16 0.42
N TYR A 4 -8.91 -2.72 0.10
CA TYR A 4 -8.34 -1.52 0.73
C TYR A 4 -9.18 -0.27 0.45
N HIS A 5 -9.66 -0.11 -0.77
CA HIS A 5 -10.47 1.05 -1.14
C HIS A 5 -11.72 1.13 -0.26
N THR A 6 -12.45 0.03 -0.12
CA THR A 6 -13.67 -0.01 0.68
C THR A 6 -13.38 0.29 2.14
N LEU A 7 -12.35 -0.37 2.71
CA LEU A 7 -11.98 -0.17 4.11
C LEU A 7 -11.58 1.29 4.37
N PHE A 8 -10.69 1.84 3.56
CA PHE A 8 -10.19 3.21 3.78
C PHE A 8 -11.27 4.26 3.52
N SER A 9 -12.18 4.02 2.58
CA SER A 9 -13.32 4.91 2.35
C SER A 9 -14.26 4.92 3.54
N GLN A 10 -14.52 3.78 4.16
CA GLN A 10 -15.34 3.68 5.37
C GLN A 10 -14.68 4.40 6.54
N ILE A 11 -13.38 4.26 6.70
CA ILE A 11 -12.62 4.99 7.72
C ILE A 11 -12.72 6.49 7.50
N GLY A 12 -12.61 6.95 6.25
CA GLY A 12 -12.74 8.36 5.92
C GLY A 12 -14.11 8.95 6.21
N ALA A 13 -15.14 8.12 6.17
CA ALA A 13 -16.52 8.55 6.47
C ALA A 13 -16.83 8.50 7.99
N GLU A 14 -16.00 7.81 8.79
CA GLU A 14 -16.21 7.70 10.23
C GLU A 14 -15.61 8.90 10.96
N THR A 15 -16.33 9.42 11.95
CA THR A 15 -15.88 10.57 12.72
C THR A 15 -15.21 10.19 14.05
N SER A 16 -15.49 9.00 14.57
CA SER A 16 -14.92 8.53 15.85
C SER A 16 -13.58 7.83 15.62
N VAL A 17 -12.53 8.35 16.24
CA VAL A 17 -11.19 7.73 16.17
C VAL A 17 -11.23 6.30 16.72
N LYS A 18 -11.97 6.09 17.82
CA LYS A 18 -12.11 4.76 18.42
C LYS A 18 -12.70 3.77 17.41
N LYS A 19 -13.72 4.18 16.67
CA LYS A 19 -14.35 3.31 15.66
C LYS A 19 -13.41 3.06 14.48
N LYS A 20 -12.63 4.06 14.09
CA LYS A 20 -11.62 3.89 13.03
C LYS A 20 -10.58 2.85 13.42
N VAL A 21 -10.11 2.88 14.67
CA VAL A 21 -9.18 1.89 15.22
C VAL A 21 -9.80 0.50 15.18
N GLU A 22 -11.04 0.37 15.62
CA GLU A 22 -11.76 -0.90 15.60
C GLU A 22 -11.90 -1.45 14.18
N MET A 23 -12.17 -0.58 13.20
CA MET A 23 -12.29 -0.98 11.79
C MET A 23 -10.99 -1.58 11.26
N LEU A 24 -9.85 -0.99 11.60
CA LEU A 24 -8.55 -1.55 11.23
C LEU A 24 -8.31 -2.88 11.92
N GLN A 25 -8.59 -2.97 13.22
CA GLN A 25 -8.37 -4.19 14.01
C GLN A 25 -9.26 -5.34 13.55
N GLU A 26 -10.50 -5.07 13.15
CA GLU A 26 -11.42 -6.08 12.62
C GLU A 26 -10.95 -6.64 11.28
N ASN A 27 -10.15 -5.89 10.56
CA ASN A 27 -9.60 -6.29 9.25
C ASN A 27 -8.10 -6.62 9.35
N ASP A 28 -7.62 -6.96 10.55
CA ASP A 28 -6.21 -7.28 10.79
C ASP A 28 -5.80 -8.53 10.04
N THR A 29 -4.97 -8.33 9.02
CA THR A 29 -4.38 -9.40 8.22
C THR A 29 -2.91 -9.04 7.96
N PRO A 30 -2.05 -10.04 7.65
CA PRO A 30 -0.68 -9.72 7.25
C PRO A 30 -0.62 -8.75 6.07
N ASN A 31 -1.58 -8.84 5.15
CA ASN A 31 -1.65 -7.98 3.97
C ASN A 31 -1.94 -6.53 4.35
N LEU A 32 -2.90 -6.29 5.25
CA LEU A 32 -3.18 -4.93 5.73
C LEU A 32 -1.97 -4.34 6.45
N ARG A 33 -1.35 -5.13 7.33
CA ARG A 33 -0.16 -4.68 8.05
C ARG A 33 0.99 -4.38 7.09
N ALA A 34 1.17 -5.19 6.05
CA ALA A 34 2.20 -4.96 5.04
C ALA A 34 1.99 -3.64 4.30
N LEU A 35 0.74 -3.32 3.94
CA LEU A 35 0.43 -2.06 3.26
C LEU A 35 0.71 -0.86 4.15
N LEU A 36 0.31 -0.93 5.42
CA LEU A 36 0.55 0.17 6.37
C LEU A 36 2.05 0.37 6.61
N ARG A 37 2.82 -0.71 6.73
CA ARG A 37 4.28 -0.60 6.83
C ARG A 37 4.89 0.00 5.57
N ALA A 38 4.44 -0.43 4.41
CA ALA A 38 4.93 0.11 3.15
C ALA A 38 4.72 1.62 3.06
N ALA A 39 3.58 2.11 3.58
CA ALA A 39 3.27 3.52 3.56
C ALA A 39 4.05 4.32 4.62
N TYR A 40 4.25 3.77 5.81
CA TYR A 40 4.65 4.58 6.97
C TYR A 40 5.93 4.14 7.67
N ASP A 41 6.48 2.96 7.37
CA ASP A 41 7.72 2.50 8.02
C ASP A 41 8.92 3.24 7.44
N LYS A 42 9.59 4.03 8.25
CA LYS A 42 10.71 4.87 7.84
C LYS A 42 11.95 4.07 7.42
N ARG A 43 12.03 2.80 7.81
CA ARG A 43 13.15 1.93 7.42
C ARG A 43 13.04 1.49 5.97
N ILE A 44 11.87 1.63 5.36
CA ILE A 44 11.63 1.26 3.97
C ILE A 44 11.87 2.48 3.08
N THR A 45 12.74 2.32 2.08
CA THR A 45 12.90 3.28 0.99
C THR A 45 12.58 2.56 -0.32
N TRP A 46 12.08 3.31 -1.29
CA TRP A 46 11.65 2.71 -2.54
C TRP A 46 12.72 2.86 -3.61
N SER A 47 12.97 1.76 -4.34
CA SER A 47 13.98 1.71 -5.39
C SER A 47 13.40 2.01 -6.78
N VAL A 48 12.15 2.46 -6.84
CA VAL A 48 11.50 2.97 -8.05
C VAL A 48 11.12 4.42 -7.82
N PRO A 49 11.03 5.26 -8.88
CA PRO A 49 10.65 6.66 -8.72
C PRO A 49 9.26 6.80 -8.09
N ASP A 50 9.08 7.84 -7.26
CA ASP A 50 7.79 8.16 -6.66
C ASP A 50 6.86 8.93 -7.59
N THR A 51 7.33 9.28 -8.77
CA THR A 51 6.51 9.86 -9.82
C THR A 51 5.73 8.76 -10.52
N LYS A 52 4.47 9.06 -10.86
CA LYS A 52 3.62 8.09 -11.54
C LYS A 52 4.19 7.77 -12.92
N PRO A 53 4.68 6.55 -13.18
CA PRO A 53 5.21 6.20 -14.50
C PRO A 53 4.08 6.05 -15.51
N PRO A 54 4.38 6.16 -16.82
CA PRO A 54 3.38 5.87 -17.82
C PRO A 54 2.99 4.40 -17.76
N TYR A 55 1.70 4.13 -17.59
CA TYR A 55 1.16 2.78 -17.59
C TYR A 55 -0.24 2.80 -18.16
N GLU A 56 -0.70 1.62 -18.59
CA GLU A 56 -2.05 1.49 -19.12
C GLU A 56 -3.05 1.51 -17.97
N VAL A 57 -3.94 2.52 -17.98
CA VAL A 57 -4.91 2.71 -16.90
C VAL A 57 -6.12 1.81 -17.14
N ASN A 58 -6.47 1.02 -16.12
CA ASN A 58 -7.68 0.21 -16.13
C ASN A 58 -8.75 0.89 -15.26
N ASP A 59 -9.63 1.64 -15.88
CA ASP A 59 -10.74 2.35 -15.22
C ASP A 59 -12.11 1.96 -15.76
N THR A 60 -12.17 0.95 -16.64
CA THR A 60 -13.39 0.59 -17.34
C THR A 60 -14.25 -0.44 -16.61
N GLU A 61 -13.69 -1.12 -15.61
CA GLU A 61 -14.41 -2.12 -14.85
C GLU A 61 -15.19 -1.49 -13.72
N ASP A 62 -16.38 -2.07 -13.43
CA ASP A 62 -17.13 -1.70 -12.24
C ASP A 62 -16.33 -2.11 -11.01
N TRP A 63 -16.25 -1.22 -10.03
CA TRP A 63 -15.46 -1.46 -8.84
C TRP A 63 -15.88 -2.73 -8.10
N GLU A 64 -17.16 -3.06 -8.11
CA GLU A 64 -17.66 -4.27 -7.46
C GLU A 64 -17.14 -5.55 -8.10
N ASP A 65 -16.80 -5.50 -9.38
CA ASP A 65 -16.29 -6.65 -10.13
C ASP A 65 -14.77 -6.72 -10.13
N VAL A 66 -14.08 -5.74 -9.56
CA VAL A 66 -12.62 -5.69 -9.56
C VAL A 66 -12.06 -6.69 -8.55
N PRO A 67 -11.19 -7.62 -8.97
CA PRO A 67 -10.52 -8.51 -8.03
C PRO A 67 -9.66 -7.73 -7.03
N MET A 68 -9.46 -8.28 -5.85
CA MET A 68 -8.61 -7.69 -4.81
C MET A 68 -7.13 -7.92 -5.13
N LYS A 69 -6.67 -7.44 -6.26
CA LYS A 69 -5.31 -7.70 -6.74
C LYS A 69 -4.25 -7.07 -5.86
N LEU A 70 -4.43 -5.80 -5.48
CA LEU A 70 -3.45 -5.13 -4.61
C LEU A 70 -3.34 -5.84 -3.27
N TYR A 71 -4.46 -6.29 -2.71
CA TYR A 71 -4.45 -7.05 -1.47
C TYR A 71 -3.55 -8.28 -1.59
N ASN A 72 -3.65 -9.00 -2.70
CA ASN A 72 -2.85 -10.19 -2.93
C ASN A 72 -1.39 -9.87 -3.29
N GLU A 73 -1.17 -8.79 -4.04
CA GLU A 73 0.16 -8.43 -4.54
C GLU A 73 1.01 -7.65 -3.52
N ILE A 74 0.40 -7.11 -2.47
CA ILE A 74 1.13 -6.25 -1.52
C ILE A 74 2.31 -6.98 -0.86
N MET A 75 2.22 -8.27 -0.66
CA MET A 75 3.30 -9.06 -0.06
C MET A 75 4.52 -9.19 -0.99
N LYS A 76 4.35 -8.90 -2.28
CA LYS A 76 5.42 -8.97 -3.28
C LYS A 76 6.04 -7.60 -3.58
N VAL A 77 5.51 -6.54 -2.99
CA VAL A 77 5.98 -5.16 -3.26
C VAL A 77 7.39 -4.94 -2.71
N GLY A 78 7.86 -5.82 -1.81
CA GLY A 78 9.22 -5.77 -1.29
C GLY A 78 10.31 -5.81 -2.38
N ARG A 79 10.00 -6.32 -3.58
CA ARG A 79 10.95 -6.30 -4.71
C ARG A 79 11.31 -4.89 -5.18
N PHE A 80 10.53 -3.89 -4.78
CA PHE A 80 10.77 -2.48 -5.10
C PHE A 80 11.32 -1.71 -3.90
N ALA A 81 11.58 -2.36 -2.78
CA ALA A 81 11.92 -1.73 -1.53
C ALA A 81 13.37 -1.99 -1.12
N ILE A 82 13.92 -1.04 -0.38
CA ILE A 82 15.18 -1.17 0.35
C ILE A 82 14.83 -1.01 1.83
N PHE A 83 15.26 -1.98 2.66
CA PHE A 83 14.96 -1.98 4.08
C PHE A 83 16.25 -1.70 4.87
N ASP A 84 16.25 -0.61 5.65
CA ASP A 84 17.40 -0.18 6.45
C ASP A 84 18.69 -0.09 5.62
N GLY A 85 18.57 0.41 4.37
CA GLY A 85 19.71 0.57 3.48
C GLY A 85 20.17 -0.69 2.76
N ASN A 86 19.50 -1.83 2.97
CA ASN A 86 19.86 -3.10 2.35
C ASN A 86 18.74 -3.59 1.43
N PRO A 87 19.07 -4.20 0.29
CA PRO A 87 18.06 -4.81 -0.57
C PRO A 87 17.27 -5.88 0.19
N THR A 88 15.98 -5.98 -0.05
CA THR A 88 15.17 -7.07 0.47
C THR A 88 15.51 -8.37 -0.29
N ASN A 89 15.09 -9.51 0.26
CA ASN A 89 15.28 -10.79 -0.44
C ASN A 89 14.61 -10.78 -1.82
N GLN A 90 13.48 -10.07 -1.94
CA GLN A 90 12.74 -9.98 -3.20
C GLN A 90 13.40 -9.01 -4.20
N SER A 91 14.09 -7.98 -3.72
CA SER A 91 14.73 -6.98 -4.60
C SER A 91 16.16 -7.35 -4.98
N ARG A 92 16.77 -8.27 -4.24
CA ARG A 92 18.16 -8.68 -4.48
C ARG A 92 18.30 -9.30 -5.86
N GLY A 93 19.27 -8.83 -6.63
CA GLY A 93 19.54 -9.34 -7.96
C GLY A 93 18.72 -8.71 -9.08
N LEU A 94 17.75 -7.86 -8.76
CA LEU A 94 17.00 -7.14 -9.80
C LEU A 94 17.77 -5.91 -10.26
N THR A 95 17.86 -5.71 -11.57
CA THR A 95 18.39 -4.47 -12.12
C THR A 95 17.34 -3.36 -12.03
N ARG A 96 17.79 -2.11 -12.15
CA ARG A 96 16.87 -0.96 -12.18
C ARG A 96 15.82 -1.12 -13.27
N MET A 97 16.24 -1.53 -14.47
CA MET A 97 15.32 -1.72 -15.59
C MET A 97 14.29 -2.81 -15.30
N GLN A 98 14.71 -3.91 -14.68
CA GLN A 98 13.78 -4.98 -14.30
C GLN A 98 12.76 -4.50 -13.26
N ARG A 99 13.20 -3.75 -12.26
CA ARG A 99 12.29 -3.21 -11.24
C ARG A 99 11.28 -2.26 -11.86
N GLU A 100 11.72 -1.34 -12.69
CA GLU A 100 10.82 -0.39 -13.36
C GLU A 100 9.80 -1.10 -14.26
N SER A 101 10.25 -2.07 -15.05
CA SER A 101 9.38 -2.86 -15.92
C SER A 101 8.34 -3.64 -15.13
N GLN A 102 8.76 -4.29 -14.04
CA GLN A 102 7.83 -5.04 -13.19
C GLN A 102 6.84 -4.12 -12.47
N PHE A 103 7.28 -2.93 -12.06
CA PHE A 103 6.40 -1.97 -11.40
C PHE A 103 5.32 -1.45 -12.36
N ILE A 104 5.70 -1.11 -13.59
CA ILE A 104 4.74 -0.69 -14.63
C ILE A 104 3.76 -1.82 -14.92
N GLY A 105 4.24 -3.05 -15.03
CA GLY A 105 3.39 -4.22 -15.23
C GLY A 105 2.40 -4.43 -14.10
N LEU A 106 2.83 -4.23 -12.87
CA LEU A 106 1.94 -4.32 -11.71
C LEU A 106 0.86 -3.24 -11.76
N LEU A 107 1.23 -1.98 -11.99
CA LEU A 107 0.27 -0.89 -12.08
C LEU A 107 -0.75 -1.11 -13.19
N SER A 108 -0.31 -1.61 -14.34
CA SER A 108 -1.20 -1.88 -15.48
C SER A 108 -2.18 -3.01 -15.19
N GLY A 109 -1.83 -3.93 -14.30
CA GLY A 109 -2.71 -5.02 -13.88
C GLY A 109 -3.70 -4.66 -12.79
N LEU A 110 -3.55 -3.48 -12.16
CA LEU A 110 -4.44 -3.03 -11.09
C LEU A 110 -5.52 -2.11 -11.64
N HIS A 111 -6.69 -2.12 -10.97
CA HIS A 111 -7.67 -1.08 -11.22
C HIS A 111 -7.08 0.28 -10.84
N LYS A 112 -7.51 1.34 -11.53
CA LYS A 112 -7.02 2.70 -11.30
C LYS A 112 -7.00 3.07 -9.82
N THR A 113 -8.05 2.73 -9.08
CA THR A 113 -8.16 3.05 -7.65
C THR A 113 -7.05 2.38 -6.84
N GLU A 114 -6.77 1.11 -7.11
CA GLU A 114 -5.70 0.38 -6.43
C GLU A 114 -4.32 0.87 -6.88
N ALA A 115 -4.15 1.19 -8.16
CA ALA A 115 -2.90 1.76 -8.66
C ALA A 115 -2.61 3.11 -7.98
N ASP A 116 -3.64 3.93 -7.76
CA ASP A 116 -3.49 5.20 -7.04
C ASP A 116 -3.07 4.99 -5.58
N ILE A 117 -3.61 3.97 -4.91
CA ILE A 117 -3.18 3.61 -3.56
C ILE A 117 -1.68 3.28 -3.56
N LEU A 118 -1.24 2.42 -4.46
CA LEU A 118 0.16 2.00 -4.53
C LEU A 118 1.09 3.17 -4.84
N THR A 119 0.76 4.02 -5.80
CA THR A 119 1.60 5.16 -6.14
C THR A 119 1.70 6.17 -5.00
N ASN A 120 0.64 6.35 -4.21
CA ASN A 120 0.69 7.21 -3.03
C ASN A 120 1.52 6.62 -1.90
N ILE A 121 1.57 5.29 -1.77
CA ILE A 121 2.46 4.62 -0.81
C ILE A 121 3.92 4.98 -1.07
N LEU A 122 4.32 5.07 -2.34
CA LEU A 122 5.69 5.49 -2.70
C LEU A 122 6.00 6.91 -2.21
N LYS A 123 4.98 7.74 -2.05
CA LYS A 123 5.09 9.11 -1.52
C LYS A 123 4.90 9.17 -0.02
N ARG A 124 4.90 8.02 0.66
CA ARG A 124 4.76 7.92 2.12
C ARG A 124 3.41 8.37 2.65
N LYS A 125 2.35 8.14 1.90
CA LYS A 125 1.00 8.49 2.36
C LYS A 125 -0.04 7.50 1.84
N ILE A 126 -1.18 7.48 2.53
CA ILE A 126 -2.39 6.82 2.05
C ILE A 126 -3.37 7.95 1.77
N ASN A 127 -3.84 8.03 0.53
CA ASN A 127 -4.61 9.16 0.02
C ASN A 127 -6.10 9.09 0.39
N TYR A 128 -6.41 8.65 1.61
CA TYR A 128 -7.77 8.59 2.14
C TYR A 128 -7.85 9.40 3.42
N LYS A 129 -8.95 10.16 3.56
CA LYS A 129 -9.17 10.98 4.75
C LYS A 129 -9.15 10.10 6.01
N GLY A 130 -8.44 10.55 7.02
CA GLY A 130 -8.43 9.90 8.32
C GLY A 130 -7.51 8.68 8.43
N VAL A 131 -6.95 8.21 7.34
CA VAL A 131 -5.95 7.12 7.37
C VAL A 131 -4.57 7.75 7.51
N THR A 132 -4.01 7.71 8.70
CA THR A 132 -2.78 8.42 9.07
C THR A 132 -1.81 7.47 9.76
N PRO A 133 -0.51 7.83 9.87
CA PRO A 133 0.44 7.04 10.65
C PRO A 133 0.00 6.87 12.10
N ARG A 134 -0.55 7.93 12.70
CA ARG A 134 -1.03 7.88 14.08
C ARG A 134 -2.16 6.87 14.26
N LEU A 135 -3.10 6.83 13.32
CA LEU A 135 -4.18 5.84 13.37
C LEU A 135 -3.63 4.41 13.28
N ALA A 136 -2.67 4.19 12.39
CA ALA A 136 -2.03 2.88 12.25
C ALA A 136 -1.33 2.47 13.56
N GLU A 137 -0.63 3.39 14.21
CA GLU A 137 0.03 3.13 15.49
C GLU A 137 -0.96 2.83 16.60
N GLU A 138 -2.09 3.53 16.64
CA GLU A 138 -3.13 3.28 17.66
C GLU A 138 -3.79 1.93 17.45
N ALA A 139 -4.01 1.52 16.21
CA ALA A 139 -4.60 0.22 15.89
C ALA A 139 -3.61 -0.94 16.12
N PHE A 140 -2.35 -0.73 15.78
CA PHE A 140 -1.30 -1.75 15.84
C PHE A 140 -0.03 -1.14 16.45
N PRO A 141 0.07 -1.06 17.79
CA PRO A 141 1.15 -0.32 18.47
C PRO A 141 2.57 -0.77 18.12
N GLU A 142 2.74 -2.02 17.71
CA GLU A 142 4.07 -2.57 17.40
C GLU A 142 4.38 -2.55 15.89
N LEU A 143 3.47 -2.03 15.08
CA LEU A 143 3.59 -2.10 13.63
C LEU A 143 4.73 -1.26 13.09
N LEU A 144 4.88 -0.03 13.60
CA LEU A 144 5.88 0.93 13.13
C LEU A 144 7.00 1.06 14.17
N PRO A 145 8.24 1.36 13.72
CA PRO A 145 9.35 1.54 14.65
C PRO A 145 9.15 2.80 15.49
N ASP A 146 9.66 2.77 16.71
CA ASP A 146 9.73 3.95 17.56
C ASP A 146 10.71 4.96 16.93
N GLU A 147 10.43 6.23 17.11
CA GLU A 147 11.33 7.30 16.66
C GLU A 147 12.57 7.44 17.50
#